data_e36f3d6d33fc77aeeb662ba8d987f9e1
#
_entry.id   e36f3d6d33fc77aeeb662ba8d987f9e1
#
_cell.length_a   1.000
_cell.length_b   1.000
_cell.length_c   1.000
_cell.angle_alpha   90.00
_cell.angle_beta   90.00
_cell.angle_gamma   90.00
#
_symmetry.space_group_name_H-M   'P 1'
#
loop_
_entity.id
_entity.type
_entity.pdbx_description
1 polymer ?
#
loop_
_entity_poly.entity_id
_entity_poly.type
_entity_poly.pdbx_seq_one_letter_code
_entity_poly.pdbx_strand_id
1 'polypeptide(L)'
;MSTSTEQFSSSDPAAPVFRPGAFKGREGLVRNVLWRLERGESLSIVGGPKLGKTSLLLHLAWQLNHAGPSPKSTGPSALYIDVADEADWKRFHSRPPNPDTIVFLDNCDRLAEGETHSLSDIDLLPGGSTVFAGARAWREVVRSGGLPHTLKSIPLAIFLEKEAQELFSPNLSTEQLTTVLTYAGTHPYIFKLLQVEFLRGGHNVRMEQVVSRVKQSLSSFFQDCVNQLREPLEHQVLAYVIEADKPVNPREVARAVGLPTIKPVADTLCAMGLVGRWIRDEEATLSAGSRLFNEWYRETVAS
;
A
#
# COMPACT_ATOMS: atom_id res chain seq x y z
N MET A 1 -15.15 17.11 -29.85
CA MET A 1 -15.48 15.88 -29.14
C MET A 1 -14.27 14.97 -29.18
N SER A 2 -13.40 15.10 -28.21
CA SER A 2 -12.15 14.33 -28.09
C SER A 2 -11.96 14.05 -26.61
N THR A 3 -12.50 12.93 -26.16
CA THR A 3 -12.43 12.49 -24.76
C THR A 3 -12.39 10.97 -24.78
N SER A 4 -11.25 10.36 -24.63
CA SER A 4 -11.18 8.97 -24.14
C SER A 4 -9.78 8.35 -24.09
N THR A 5 -8.68 9.05 -24.44
CA THR A 5 -7.39 8.38 -24.65
C THR A 5 -6.34 8.69 -23.57
N GLU A 6 -6.65 9.51 -22.57
CA GLU A 6 -5.66 9.91 -21.53
C GLU A 6 -5.67 9.05 -20.24
N GLN A 7 -6.49 8.00 -20.16
CA GLN A 7 -6.69 7.26 -18.91
C GLN A 7 -5.56 6.30 -18.50
N PHE A 8 -4.59 6.02 -19.38
CA PHE A 8 -3.47 5.11 -19.08
C PHE A 8 -2.11 5.65 -19.54
N SER A 9 -1.80 6.90 -19.27
CA SER A 9 -0.58 7.54 -19.80
C SER A 9 0.73 7.19 -19.06
N SER A 10 0.72 6.40 -18.01
CA SER A 10 1.95 5.85 -17.44
C SER A 10 2.11 4.39 -17.89
N SER A 11 3.00 4.16 -18.84
CA SER A 11 3.43 2.81 -19.25
C SER A 11 4.19 2.06 -18.14
N ASP A 12 4.58 2.76 -17.07
CA ASP A 12 5.24 2.20 -15.90
C ASP A 12 4.21 1.72 -14.87
N PRO A 13 4.11 0.39 -14.63
CA PRO A 13 3.22 -0.16 -13.62
C PRO A 13 3.61 0.23 -12.18
N ALA A 14 4.83 0.68 -11.95
CA ALA A 14 5.29 1.15 -10.64
C ALA A 14 4.97 2.62 -10.36
N ALA A 15 4.58 3.40 -11.38
CA ALA A 15 4.27 4.81 -11.22
C ALA A 15 3.02 5.01 -10.35
N PRO A 16 3.02 6.03 -9.46
CA PRO A 16 1.86 6.36 -8.64
C PRO A 16 0.64 6.72 -9.48
N VAL A 17 -0.54 6.29 -9.03
CA VAL A 17 -1.83 6.61 -9.65
C VAL A 17 -2.59 7.53 -8.69
N PHE A 18 -2.86 8.79 -9.07
CA PHE A 18 -3.44 9.76 -8.15
C PHE A 18 -4.60 10.59 -8.71
N ARG A 19 -4.74 10.67 -10.04
CA ARG A 19 -5.83 11.45 -10.65
C ARG A 19 -7.18 10.76 -10.40
N PRO A 20 -8.28 11.50 -10.19
CA PRO A 20 -9.57 10.92 -9.81
C PRO A 20 -10.08 9.82 -10.72
N GLY A 21 -9.92 9.96 -12.03
CA GLY A 21 -10.38 8.94 -12.99
C GLY A 21 -9.56 7.65 -12.97
N ALA A 22 -8.35 7.68 -12.44
CA ALA A 22 -7.43 6.55 -12.41
C ALA A 22 -7.27 5.94 -11.00
N PHE A 23 -7.42 6.75 -9.94
CA PHE A 23 -7.38 6.26 -8.56
C PHE A 23 -8.74 5.68 -8.17
N LYS A 24 -8.79 4.39 -7.89
CA LYS A 24 -10.00 3.63 -7.59
C LYS A 24 -9.76 2.61 -6.49
N GLY A 25 -10.86 2.08 -5.95
CA GLY A 25 -10.85 0.95 -5.02
C GLY A 25 -10.53 1.31 -3.57
N ARG A 26 -10.45 2.60 -3.21
CA ARG A 26 -10.19 3.03 -1.83
C ARG A 26 -11.02 4.25 -1.41
N GLU A 27 -12.18 4.42 -2.01
CA GLU A 27 -13.05 5.59 -1.78
C GLU A 27 -13.48 5.72 -0.32
N GLY A 28 -13.73 4.59 0.35
CA GLY A 28 -14.06 4.55 1.78
C GLY A 28 -12.90 5.05 2.65
N LEU A 29 -11.68 4.63 2.32
CA LEU A 29 -10.46 5.06 3.01
C LEU A 29 -10.20 6.55 2.78
N VAL A 30 -10.30 7.01 1.53
CA VAL A 30 -10.13 8.43 1.18
C VAL A 30 -11.10 9.31 1.97
N ARG A 31 -12.40 8.97 1.98
CA ARG A 31 -13.41 9.71 2.77
C ARG A 31 -13.08 9.73 4.25
N ASN A 32 -12.63 8.61 4.83
CA ASN A 32 -12.26 8.54 6.24
C ASN A 32 -11.07 9.45 6.55
N VAL A 33 -10.02 9.42 5.71
CA VAL A 33 -8.83 10.26 5.89
C VAL A 33 -9.19 11.74 5.78
N LEU A 34 -9.91 12.15 4.74
CA LEU A 34 -10.34 13.55 4.55
C LEU A 34 -11.18 14.04 5.73
N TRP A 35 -12.17 13.26 6.18
CA TRP A 35 -13.00 13.60 7.33
C TRP A 35 -12.19 13.85 8.61
N ARG A 36 -11.10 13.09 8.82
CA ARG A 36 -10.18 13.27 9.96
C ARG A 36 -9.33 14.53 9.82
N LEU A 37 -8.82 14.78 8.61
CA LEU A 37 -8.00 15.96 8.31
C LEU A 37 -8.80 17.26 8.48
N GLU A 38 -10.08 17.26 8.09
CA GLU A 38 -11.01 18.38 8.34
C GLU A 38 -11.21 18.69 9.83
N ARG A 39 -10.94 17.72 10.70
CA ARG A 39 -11.01 17.87 12.16
C ARG A 39 -9.67 18.21 12.82
N GLY A 40 -8.65 18.46 12.01
CA GLY A 40 -7.31 18.76 12.51
C GLY A 40 -6.55 17.55 13.04
N GLU A 41 -6.99 16.30 12.73
CA GLU A 41 -6.28 15.10 13.17
C GLU A 41 -5.04 14.86 12.31
N SER A 42 -3.88 14.58 12.92
CA SER A 42 -2.73 14.02 12.26
C SER A 42 -2.81 12.49 12.19
N LEU A 43 -2.31 11.91 11.10
CA LEU A 43 -2.51 10.49 10.79
C LEU A 43 -1.20 9.81 10.39
N SER A 44 -1.11 8.52 10.62
CA SER A 44 -0.05 7.67 10.10
C SER A 44 -0.63 6.59 9.18
N ILE A 45 -0.19 6.54 7.92
CA ILE A 45 -0.52 5.51 6.94
C ILE A 45 0.64 4.51 6.90
N VAL A 46 0.37 3.28 7.30
CA VAL A 46 1.38 2.24 7.42
C VAL A 46 1.05 1.07 6.51
N GLY A 47 1.98 0.69 5.64
CA GLY A 47 1.80 -0.44 4.74
C GLY A 47 3.09 -0.82 4.03
N GLY A 48 3.19 -2.07 3.61
CA GLY A 48 4.33 -2.61 2.89
C GLY A 48 4.62 -1.90 1.56
N PRO A 49 5.72 -2.30 0.90
CA PRO A 49 6.08 -1.76 -0.41
C PRO A 49 4.97 -1.98 -1.43
N LYS A 50 4.79 -1.02 -2.35
CA LYS A 50 3.87 -1.13 -3.49
C LYS A 50 2.38 -1.35 -3.14
N LEU A 51 1.96 -1.12 -1.89
CA LEU A 51 0.54 -1.16 -1.49
C LEU A 51 -0.23 0.13 -1.84
N GLY A 52 0.43 1.13 -2.43
CA GLY A 52 -0.21 2.34 -2.93
C GLY A 52 -0.26 3.50 -1.94
N LYS A 53 0.66 3.58 -0.96
CA LYS A 53 0.79 4.71 -0.03
C LYS A 53 0.98 6.03 -0.78
N THR A 54 2.00 6.13 -1.61
CA THR A 54 2.29 7.31 -2.44
C THR A 54 1.09 7.72 -3.29
N SER A 55 0.43 6.74 -3.94
CA SER A 55 -0.78 7.02 -4.74
C SER A 55 -1.90 7.63 -3.90
N LEU A 56 -2.11 7.12 -2.69
CA LEU A 56 -3.12 7.64 -1.76
C LEU A 56 -2.78 9.08 -1.32
N LEU A 57 -1.52 9.34 -0.90
CA LEU A 57 -1.10 10.67 -0.46
C LEU A 57 -1.24 11.70 -1.58
N LEU A 58 -0.76 11.38 -2.78
CA LEU A 58 -0.87 12.26 -3.95
C LEU A 58 -2.34 12.50 -4.34
N HIS A 59 -3.19 11.47 -4.24
CA HIS A 59 -4.62 11.60 -4.51
C HIS A 59 -5.31 12.53 -3.51
N LEU A 60 -5.03 12.37 -2.21
CA LEU A 60 -5.56 13.23 -1.15
C LEU A 60 -5.08 14.68 -1.33
N ALA A 61 -3.79 14.89 -1.58
CA ALA A 61 -3.23 16.21 -1.85
C ALA A 61 -3.88 16.85 -3.08
N TRP A 62 -4.09 16.06 -4.15
CA TRP A 62 -4.77 16.53 -5.34
C TRP A 62 -6.22 16.96 -5.03
N GLN A 63 -6.97 16.14 -4.30
CA GLN A 63 -8.35 16.46 -3.92
C GLN A 63 -8.44 17.75 -3.10
N LEU A 64 -7.61 17.89 -2.07
CA LEU A 64 -7.61 19.10 -1.22
C LEU A 64 -7.26 20.36 -2.02
N ASN A 65 -6.34 20.28 -2.97
CA ASN A 65 -5.94 21.43 -3.79
C ASN A 65 -6.94 21.77 -4.90
N HIS A 66 -7.88 20.85 -5.26
CA HIS A 66 -8.82 21.02 -6.37
C HIS A 66 -10.30 20.95 -5.95
N ALA A 67 -10.60 20.68 -4.68
CA ALA A 67 -11.98 20.50 -4.18
C ALA A 67 -12.79 21.81 -4.09
N GLY A 68 -12.19 22.97 -4.32
CA GLY A 68 -12.88 24.26 -4.23
C GLY A 68 -13.55 24.66 -5.54
N PRO A 69 -14.80 25.17 -5.52
CA PRO A 69 -15.49 25.67 -6.71
C PRO A 69 -14.92 27.00 -7.25
N SER A 70 -13.88 27.53 -6.60
CA SER A 70 -13.25 28.80 -6.96
C SER A 70 -11.77 28.80 -6.60
N PRO A 71 -10.89 29.44 -7.41
CA PRO A 71 -9.48 29.66 -7.04
C PRO A 71 -9.28 30.56 -5.81
N LYS A 72 -10.37 31.00 -5.19
CA LYS A 72 -10.39 31.77 -3.93
C LYS A 72 -10.95 30.95 -2.75
N SER A 73 -11.04 29.63 -2.86
CA SER A 73 -11.52 28.81 -1.74
C SER A 73 -10.51 28.90 -0.58
N THR A 74 -11.01 29.31 0.59
CA THR A 74 -10.26 29.41 1.85
C THR A 74 -10.04 28.05 2.51
N GLY A 75 -10.13 26.94 1.75
CA GLY A 75 -9.85 25.59 2.24
C GLY A 75 -8.36 25.39 2.50
N PRO A 76 -8.00 24.41 3.35
CA PRO A 76 -6.60 24.09 3.62
C PRO A 76 -5.89 23.69 2.33
N SER A 77 -4.70 24.27 2.10
CA SER A 77 -3.82 23.83 1.03
C SER A 77 -3.14 22.51 1.42
N ALA A 78 -2.76 21.71 0.45
CA ALA A 78 -2.05 20.44 0.69
C ALA A 78 -0.65 20.48 0.05
N LEU A 79 0.34 20.04 0.80
CA LEU A 79 1.73 19.93 0.38
C LEU A 79 2.18 18.47 0.48
N TYR A 80 2.64 17.89 -0.62
CA TYR A 80 3.26 16.57 -0.65
C TYR A 80 4.78 16.71 -0.63
N ILE A 81 5.44 15.91 0.20
CA ILE A 81 6.89 15.85 0.39
C ILE A 81 7.31 14.37 0.36
N ASP A 82 8.24 14.03 -0.50
CA ASP A 82 8.95 12.77 -0.44
C ASP A 82 10.19 12.92 0.46
N VAL A 83 10.17 12.30 1.63
CA VAL A 83 11.30 12.36 2.59
C VAL A 83 12.56 11.70 2.01
N ALA A 84 12.42 10.77 1.08
CA ALA A 84 13.55 10.14 0.40
C ALA A 84 14.18 11.05 -0.68
N ASP A 85 13.47 12.10 -1.12
CA ASP A 85 14.00 13.11 -2.04
C ASP A 85 14.63 14.26 -1.25
N GLU A 86 15.96 14.34 -1.28
CA GLU A 86 16.72 15.38 -0.56
C GLU A 86 16.38 16.81 -1.01
N ALA A 87 16.01 17.01 -2.28
CA ALA A 87 15.61 18.31 -2.81
C ALA A 87 14.24 18.73 -2.26
N ASP A 88 13.27 17.81 -2.19
CA ASP A 88 11.97 18.05 -1.59
C ASP A 88 12.11 18.36 -0.09
N TRP A 89 12.93 17.59 0.62
CA TRP A 89 13.18 17.77 2.04
C TRP A 89 13.87 19.12 2.35
N LYS A 90 14.91 19.48 1.60
CA LYS A 90 15.59 20.80 1.73
C LYS A 90 14.64 21.96 1.44
N ARG A 91 13.80 21.84 0.40
CA ARG A 91 12.80 22.86 0.05
C ARG A 91 11.79 23.06 1.17
N PHE A 92 11.32 21.98 1.76
CA PHE A 92 10.39 22.01 2.89
C PHE A 92 10.96 22.80 4.08
N HIS A 93 12.22 22.56 4.47
CA HIS A 93 12.85 23.24 5.60
C HIS A 93 13.21 24.70 5.30
N SER A 94 13.60 25.00 4.06
CA SER A 94 13.93 26.37 3.67
C SER A 94 12.70 27.28 3.55
N ARG A 95 11.53 26.69 3.31
CA ARG A 95 10.28 27.42 3.16
C ARG A 95 9.15 26.66 3.84
N PRO A 96 9.02 26.80 5.17
CA PRO A 96 7.97 26.11 5.90
C PRO A 96 6.56 26.47 5.36
N PRO A 97 5.65 25.51 5.31
CA PRO A 97 4.29 25.75 4.84
C PRO A 97 3.51 26.67 5.79
N ASN A 98 2.43 27.23 5.29
CA ASN A 98 1.51 28.00 6.13
C ASN A 98 0.90 27.10 7.22
N PRO A 99 0.50 27.66 8.39
CA PRO A 99 -0.08 26.89 9.49
C PRO A 99 -1.33 26.08 9.11
N ASP A 100 -2.11 26.54 8.12
CA ASP A 100 -3.32 25.85 7.65
C ASP A 100 -3.05 24.81 6.56
N THR A 101 -1.78 24.61 6.18
CA THR A 101 -1.41 23.64 5.16
C THR A 101 -1.39 22.23 5.74
N ILE A 102 -2.10 21.30 5.08
CA ILE A 102 -1.99 19.87 5.38
C ILE A 102 -0.73 19.32 4.71
N VAL A 103 0.15 18.72 5.49
CA VAL A 103 1.42 18.19 5.00
C VAL A 103 1.33 16.68 4.87
N PHE A 104 1.70 16.15 3.71
CA PHE A 104 1.80 14.72 3.42
C PHE A 104 3.28 14.35 3.30
N LEU A 105 3.79 13.57 4.27
CA LEU A 105 5.16 13.06 4.29
C LEU A 105 5.16 11.60 3.85
N ASP A 106 5.80 11.30 2.73
CA ASP A 106 5.97 9.95 2.23
C ASP A 106 7.37 9.41 2.52
N ASN A 107 7.53 8.07 2.45
CA ASN A 107 8.79 7.37 2.70
C ASN A 107 9.40 7.67 4.08
N CYS A 108 8.56 7.81 5.11
CA CYS A 108 8.97 8.13 6.49
C CYS A 108 9.88 7.06 7.13
N ASP A 109 10.07 5.91 6.47
CA ASP A 109 11.07 4.92 6.88
C ASP A 109 12.48 5.52 6.96
N ARG A 110 12.80 6.48 6.08
CA ARG A 110 14.08 7.21 6.11
C ARG A 110 14.29 8.02 7.38
N LEU A 111 13.21 8.54 7.96
CA LEU A 111 13.25 9.22 9.27
C LEU A 111 13.48 8.21 10.41
N ALA A 112 12.88 7.04 10.29
CA ALA A 112 12.96 5.99 11.31
C ALA A 112 14.35 5.34 11.35
N GLU A 113 15.00 5.22 10.19
CA GLU A 113 16.34 4.62 10.05
C GLU A 113 17.46 5.59 10.42
N GLY A 114 17.17 6.89 10.55
CA GLY A 114 18.14 7.91 10.94
C GLY A 114 19.24 8.18 9.91
N GLU A 115 19.02 7.74 8.66
CA GLU A 115 20.04 7.79 7.62
C GLU A 115 20.37 9.22 7.17
N THR A 116 19.39 10.12 7.06
CA THR A 116 19.56 11.47 6.53
C THR A 116 18.81 12.55 7.28
N HIS A 117 17.75 12.19 8.02
CA HIS A 117 16.84 13.13 8.67
C HIS A 117 16.45 12.62 10.05
N SER A 118 16.12 13.54 10.97
CA SER A 118 15.74 13.23 12.34
C SER A 118 14.23 13.41 12.54
N LEU A 119 13.65 12.59 13.41
CA LEU A 119 12.27 12.79 13.88
C LEU A 119 12.08 14.16 14.57
N SER A 120 13.15 14.73 15.16
CA SER A 120 13.12 16.08 15.73
C SER A 120 12.87 17.18 14.70
N ASP A 121 13.15 16.90 13.42
CA ASP A 121 12.88 17.84 12.34
C ASP A 121 11.37 17.99 12.07
N ILE A 122 10.55 17.04 12.56
CA ILE A 122 9.09 17.06 12.43
C ILE A 122 8.43 18.01 13.44
N ASP A 123 9.05 18.26 14.59
CA ASP A 123 8.54 19.22 15.58
C ASP A 123 8.46 20.66 15.04
N LEU A 124 9.09 20.90 13.88
CA LEU A 124 9.02 22.18 13.17
C LEU A 124 7.80 22.33 12.29
N LEU A 125 6.93 21.31 12.20
CA LEU A 125 5.71 21.41 11.40
C LEU A 125 4.77 22.44 12.03
N PRO A 126 4.35 23.45 11.27
CA PRO A 126 3.37 24.43 11.76
C PRO A 126 2.08 23.69 12.12
N GLY A 127 1.28 24.22 13.04
CA GLY A 127 0.15 23.59 13.72
C GLY A 127 -0.99 22.98 12.86
N GLY A 128 -0.74 22.71 11.57
CA GLY A 128 -1.66 22.01 10.67
C GLY A 128 -1.61 20.48 10.83
N SER A 129 -2.57 19.81 10.20
CA SER A 129 -2.61 18.35 10.18
C SER A 129 -1.46 17.78 9.35
N THR A 130 -0.84 16.69 9.81
CA THR A 130 0.21 15.98 9.09
C THR A 130 -0.18 14.53 8.86
N VAL A 131 0.05 14.05 7.64
CA VAL A 131 -0.11 12.64 7.28
C VAL A 131 1.26 12.05 7.00
N PHE A 132 1.65 11.10 7.80
CA PHE A 132 2.90 10.35 7.66
C PHE A 132 2.63 9.04 6.93
N ALA A 133 3.48 8.66 5.98
CA ALA A 133 3.39 7.35 5.34
C ALA A 133 4.73 6.65 5.29
N GLY A 134 4.71 5.35 5.62
CA GLY A 134 5.90 4.52 5.58
C GLY A 134 5.58 3.04 5.61
N ALA A 135 6.62 2.22 5.53
CA ALA A 135 6.52 0.77 5.57
C ALA A 135 6.79 0.25 7.00
N ARG A 136 7.60 -0.77 7.12
CA ARG A 136 7.80 -1.49 8.38
C ARG A 136 8.53 -0.65 9.43
N ALA A 137 9.63 -0.02 9.09
CA ALA A 137 10.42 0.75 10.05
C ALA A 137 9.58 1.88 10.67
N TRP A 138 8.83 2.58 9.83
CA TRP A 138 7.88 3.60 10.27
C TRP A 138 6.79 3.06 11.18
N ARG A 139 6.25 1.87 10.88
CA ARG A 139 5.27 1.18 11.72
C ARG A 139 5.81 0.92 13.13
N GLU A 140 7.07 0.54 13.25
CA GLU A 140 7.72 0.29 14.54
C GLU A 140 7.84 1.58 15.34
N VAL A 141 8.25 2.68 14.72
CA VAL A 141 8.29 4.02 15.34
C VAL A 141 6.91 4.45 15.83
N VAL A 142 5.87 4.31 15.03
CA VAL A 142 4.49 4.63 15.42
C VAL A 142 4.04 3.76 16.60
N ARG A 143 4.39 2.49 16.62
CA ARG A 143 4.01 1.55 17.70
C ARG A 143 4.78 1.79 19.00
N SER A 144 6.02 2.23 18.92
CA SER A 144 6.85 2.54 20.11
C SER A 144 6.48 3.86 20.79
N GLY A 145 5.53 4.61 20.22
CA GLY A 145 5.10 5.89 20.77
C GLY A 145 6.11 7.02 20.57
N GLY A 146 7.07 6.85 19.64
CA GLY A 146 8.05 7.87 19.28
C GLY A 146 7.49 9.10 18.59
N LEU A 147 6.17 9.18 18.44
CA LEU A 147 5.40 10.27 17.82
C LEU A 147 4.33 10.81 18.78
N PRO A 148 3.75 11.99 18.51
CA PRO A 148 2.69 12.56 19.35
C PRO A 148 1.60 11.52 19.65
N HIS A 149 1.18 11.42 20.91
CA HIS A 149 0.21 10.44 21.42
C HIS A 149 -1.16 10.50 20.74
N THR A 150 -1.44 11.54 19.95
CA THR A 150 -2.69 11.73 19.21
C THR A 150 -2.67 11.13 17.81
N LEU A 151 -1.52 10.63 17.35
CA LEU A 151 -1.38 10.11 15.99
C LEU A 151 -2.12 8.78 15.82
N LYS A 152 -3.12 8.75 14.94
CA LYS A 152 -3.86 7.52 14.61
C LYS A 152 -3.22 6.80 13.44
N SER A 153 -2.89 5.53 13.63
CA SER A 153 -2.37 4.67 12.58
C SER A 153 -3.48 4.05 11.75
N ILE A 154 -3.37 4.17 10.44
CA ILE A 154 -4.25 3.56 9.44
C ILE A 154 -3.43 2.53 8.67
N PRO A 155 -3.68 1.23 8.83
CA PRO A 155 -2.99 0.20 8.06
C PRO A 155 -3.50 0.20 6.62
N LEU A 156 -2.57 0.24 5.67
CA LEU A 156 -2.83 0.07 4.26
C LEU A 156 -2.47 -1.35 3.87
N ALA A 157 -3.48 -2.19 3.69
CA ALA A 157 -3.34 -3.58 3.30
C ALA A 157 -3.60 -3.78 1.79
N ILE A 158 -3.57 -5.02 1.34
CA ILE A 158 -4.10 -5.40 0.02
C ILE A 158 -5.58 -5.01 -0.08
N PHE A 159 -6.08 -4.88 -1.29
CA PHE A 159 -7.49 -4.52 -1.52
C PHE A 159 -8.46 -5.56 -0.95
N LEU A 160 -9.67 -5.13 -0.63
CA LEU A 160 -10.80 -6.04 -0.54
C LEU A 160 -11.19 -6.51 -1.95
N GLU A 161 -11.83 -7.67 -2.06
CA GLU A 161 -12.23 -8.22 -3.37
C GLU A 161 -13.09 -7.23 -4.18
N LYS A 162 -14.02 -6.55 -3.52
CA LYS A 162 -14.84 -5.51 -4.15
C LYS A 162 -14.00 -4.34 -4.66
N GLU A 163 -13.03 -3.89 -3.89
CA GLU A 163 -12.11 -2.80 -4.28
C GLU A 163 -11.26 -3.22 -5.48
N ALA A 164 -10.78 -4.47 -5.50
CA ALA A 164 -10.02 -5.01 -6.62
C ALA A 164 -10.86 -5.07 -7.91
N GLN A 165 -12.15 -5.40 -7.80
CA GLN A 165 -13.06 -5.42 -8.94
C GLN A 165 -13.24 -4.04 -9.61
N GLU A 166 -13.14 -2.95 -8.84
CA GLU A 166 -13.23 -1.59 -9.37
C GLU A 166 -11.99 -1.15 -10.20
N LEU A 167 -10.87 -1.90 -10.07
CA LEU A 167 -9.64 -1.65 -10.81
C LEU A 167 -9.62 -2.28 -12.20
N PHE A 168 -10.65 -3.03 -12.58
CA PHE A 168 -10.65 -3.76 -13.84
C PHE A 168 -10.57 -2.85 -15.05
N SER A 169 -9.65 -3.20 -15.92
CA SER A 169 -9.63 -2.61 -17.26
C SER A 169 -10.76 -3.22 -18.09
N PRO A 170 -11.63 -2.40 -18.70
CA PRO A 170 -12.66 -2.89 -19.61
C PRO A 170 -12.09 -3.55 -20.89
N ASN A 171 -10.78 -3.41 -21.10
CA ASN A 171 -10.08 -3.96 -22.28
C ASN A 171 -9.52 -5.37 -22.05
N LEU A 172 -9.68 -5.96 -20.86
CA LEU A 172 -9.33 -7.35 -20.59
C LEU A 172 -10.48 -8.29 -20.93
N SER A 173 -10.16 -9.46 -21.50
CA SER A 173 -11.14 -10.53 -21.64
C SER A 173 -11.50 -11.11 -20.27
N THR A 174 -12.65 -11.78 -20.18
CA THR A 174 -13.08 -12.45 -18.93
C THR A 174 -12.03 -13.45 -18.44
N GLU A 175 -11.41 -14.18 -19.34
CA GLU A 175 -10.35 -15.14 -19.02
C GLU A 175 -9.08 -14.48 -18.48
N GLN A 176 -8.62 -13.40 -19.13
CA GLN A 176 -7.51 -12.57 -18.64
C GLN A 176 -7.81 -12.01 -17.25
N LEU A 177 -9.01 -11.51 -17.05
CA LEU A 177 -9.47 -10.99 -15.78
C LEU A 177 -9.45 -12.05 -14.67
N THR A 178 -9.99 -13.24 -14.97
CA THR A 178 -9.95 -14.37 -14.05
C THR A 178 -8.50 -14.76 -13.70
N THR A 179 -7.62 -14.74 -14.69
CA THR A 179 -6.18 -15.00 -14.47
C THR A 179 -5.54 -13.94 -13.58
N VAL A 180 -5.80 -12.66 -13.84
CA VAL A 180 -5.29 -11.57 -12.98
C VAL A 180 -5.73 -11.75 -11.54
N LEU A 181 -7.03 -11.99 -11.29
CA LEU A 181 -7.55 -12.23 -9.93
C LEU A 181 -6.93 -13.47 -9.27
N THR A 182 -6.80 -14.55 -10.02
CA THR A 182 -6.26 -15.80 -9.50
C THR A 182 -4.82 -15.64 -9.04
N TYR A 183 -3.97 -14.95 -9.81
CA TYR A 183 -2.54 -14.86 -9.55
C TYR A 183 -2.14 -13.65 -8.72
N ALA A 184 -2.73 -12.49 -8.95
CA ALA A 184 -2.48 -11.30 -8.14
C ALA A 184 -3.20 -11.33 -6.79
N GLY A 185 -4.28 -12.11 -6.68
CA GLY A 185 -5.22 -11.93 -5.60
C GLY A 185 -5.74 -10.50 -5.63
N THR A 186 -5.61 -9.79 -4.51
CA THR A 186 -6.01 -8.38 -4.39
C THR A 186 -4.82 -7.45 -4.12
N HIS A 187 -3.58 -7.89 -4.43
CA HIS A 187 -2.39 -7.07 -4.26
C HIS A 187 -2.29 -6.01 -5.38
N PRO A 188 -2.36 -4.69 -5.06
CA PRO A 188 -2.54 -3.64 -6.06
C PRO A 188 -1.46 -3.60 -7.15
N TYR A 189 -0.20 -3.77 -6.76
CA TYR A 189 0.92 -3.72 -7.70
C TYR A 189 0.96 -4.93 -8.63
N ILE A 190 0.81 -6.13 -8.08
CA ILE A 190 0.84 -7.38 -8.86
C ILE A 190 -0.34 -7.38 -9.83
N PHE A 191 -1.51 -6.94 -9.36
CA PHE A 191 -2.71 -6.79 -10.16
C PHE A 191 -2.49 -5.86 -11.37
N LYS A 192 -1.97 -4.66 -11.11
CA LYS A 192 -1.67 -3.68 -12.16
C LYS A 192 -0.62 -4.21 -13.15
N LEU A 193 0.41 -4.88 -12.67
CA LEU A 193 1.48 -5.43 -13.51
C LEU A 193 0.93 -6.49 -14.46
N LEU A 194 0.14 -7.44 -13.97
CA LEU A 194 -0.50 -8.45 -14.81
C LEU A 194 -1.44 -7.81 -15.86
N GLN A 195 -2.26 -6.83 -15.46
CA GLN A 195 -3.11 -6.11 -16.42
C GLN A 195 -2.29 -5.46 -17.55
N VAL A 196 -1.23 -4.76 -17.21
CA VAL A 196 -0.37 -4.09 -18.19
C VAL A 196 0.26 -5.10 -19.14
N GLU A 197 0.74 -6.23 -18.64
CA GLU A 197 1.34 -7.27 -19.46
C GLU A 197 0.32 -7.96 -20.39
N PHE A 198 -0.91 -8.19 -19.92
CA PHE A 198 -1.97 -8.71 -20.78
C PHE A 198 -2.37 -7.71 -21.87
N LEU A 199 -2.49 -6.43 -21.54
CA LEU A 199 -2.81 -5.38 -22.52
C LEU A 199 -1.71 -5.23 -23.57
N ARG A 200 -0.43 -5.35 -23.19
CA ARG A 200 0.72 -5.33 -24.12
C ARG A 200 0.74 -6.55 -25.03
N GLY A 201 0.40 -7.71 -24.51
CA GLY A 201 0.41 -8.97 -25.27
C GLY A 201 -0.79 -9.15 -26.22
N GLY A 202 -1.84 -8.35 -26.05
CA GLY A 202 -3.08 -8.44 -26.82
C GLY A 202 -3.90 -9.71 -26.54
N HIS A 203 -4.90 -9.96 -27.40
CA HIS A 203 -5.85 -11.05 -27.18
C HIS A 203 -5.27 -12.46 -27.38
N ASN A 204 -4.16 -12.59 -28.11
CA ASN A 204 -3.57 -13.89 -28.47
C ASN A 204 -2.40 -14.32 -27.57
N VAL A 205 -2.11 -13.56 -26.50
CA VAL A 205 -1.01 -13.90 -25.61
C VAL A 205 -1.37 -15.13 -24.76
N ARG A 206 -0.43 -16.07 -24.63
CA ARG A 206 -0.60 -17.24 -23.75
C ARG A 206 -0.50 -16.80 -22.31
N MET A 207 -1.55 -17.10 -21.52
CA MET A 207 -1.66 -16.65 -20.11
C MET A 207 -0.51 -17.14 -19.24
N GLU A 208 -0.10 -18.39 -19.41
CA GLU A 208 1.02 -18.97 -18.67
C GLU A 208 2.33 -18.24 -18.93
N GLN A 209 2.55 -17.76 -20.16
CA GLN A 209 3.75 -17.00 -20.49
C GLN A 209 3.76 -15.61 -19.82
N VAL A 210 2.59 -14.94 -19.73
CA VAL A 210 2.48 -13.68 -19.03
C VAL A 210 2.72 -13.87 -17.55
N VAL A 211 2.05 -14.83 -16.94
CA VAL A 211 2.19 -15.16 -15.51
C VAL A 211 3.64 -15.51 -15.16
N SER A 212 4.31 -16.35 -15.97
CA SER A 212 5.72 -16.72 -15.75
C SER A 212 6.66 -15.52 -15.83
N ARG A 213 6.50 -14.66 -16.85
CA ARG A 213 7.32 -13.43 -16.98
C ARG A 213 7.10 -12.47 -15.82
N VAL A 214 5.85 -12.28 -15.41
CA VAL A 214 5.53 -11.40 -14.28
C VAL A 214 6.10 -11.97 -12.98
N LYS A 215 5.97 -13.28 -12.73
CA LYS A 215 6.58 -13.93 -11.57
C LYS A 215 8.09 -13.70 -11.52
N GLN A 216 8.78 -13.89 -12.64
CA GLN A 216 10.21 -13.66 -12.75
C GLN A 216 10.59 -12.19 -12.49
N SER A 217 9.84 -11.23 -13.04
CA SER A 217 10.07 -9.80 -12.82
C SER A 217 9.82 -9.33 -11.39
N LEU A 218 8.99 -10.05 -10.65
CA LEU A 218 8.67 -9.78 -9.25
C LEU A 218 9.63 -10.46 -8.25
N SER A 219 10.57 -11.28 -8.71
CA SER A 219 11.42 -12.07 -7.80
C SER A 219 12.20 -11.20 -6.81
N SER A 220 12.84 -10.13 -7.27
CA SER A 220 13.53 -9.18 -6.38
C SER A 220 12.58 -8.47 -5.42
N PHE A 221 11.42 -8.04 -5.90
CA PHE A 221 10.41 -7.43 -5.05
C PHE A 221 9.92 -8.37 -3.94
N PHE A 222 9.67 -9.64 -4.26
CA PHE A 222 9.28 -10.64 -3.27
C PHE A 222 10.40 -10.91 -2.26
N GLN A 223 11.65 -10.99 -2.75
CA GLN A 223 12.81 -11.17 -1.88
C GLN A 223 12.96 -9.98 -0.91
N ASP A 224 12.80 -8.75 -1.41
CA ASP A 224 12.84 -7.54 -0.57
C ASP A 224 11.75 -7.55 0.50
N CYS A 225 10.54 -7.99 0.15
CA CYS A 225 9.45 -8.12 1.11
C CYS A 225 9.77 -9.16 2.21
N VAL A 226 10.34 -10.30 1.86
CA VAL A 226 10.75 -11.35 2.83
C VAL A 226 11.91 -10.86 3.69
N ASN A 227 12.90 -10.17 3.11
CA ASN A 227 14.04 -9.62 3.84
C ASN A 227 13.64 -8.55 4.89
N GLN A 228 12.46 -7.96 4.75
CA GLN A 228 11.91 -7.04 5.75
C GLN A 228 11.34 -7.75 6.98
N LEU A 229 11.16 -9.07 6.94
CA LEU A 229 10.75 -9.84 8.11
C LEU A 229 11.96 -9.98 9.05
N ARG A 230 11.81 -9.54 10.31
CA ARG A 230 12.90 -9.48 11.29
C ARG A 230 12.82 -10.57 12.36
N GLU A 231 11.59 -10.99 12.66
CA GLU A 231 11.34 -11.94 13.75
C GLU A 231 11.21 -13.36 13.19
N PRO A 232 11.87 -14.36 13.80
CA PRO A 232 11.71 -15.76 13.39
C PRO A 232 10.26 -16.22 13.34
N LEU A 233 9.43 -15.69 14.23
CA LEU A 233 8.01 -16.00 14.28
C LEU A 233 7.23 -15.50 13.05
N GLU A 234 7.64 -14.38 12.46
CA GLU A 234 7.03 -13.87 11.22
C GLU A 234 7.26 -14.84 10.06
N HIS A 235 8.48 -15.37 9.96
CA HIS A 235 8.81 -16.40 8.97
C HIS A 235 8.03 -17.70 9.21
N GLN A 236 7.92 -18.15 10.46
CA GLN A 236 7.17 -19.38 10.79
C GLN A 236 5.68 -19.25 10.46
N VAL A 237 5.05 -18.12 10.83
CA VAL A 237 3.65 -17.88 10.52
C VAL A 237 3.42 -17.75 9.02
N LEU A 238 4.32 -17.04 8.30
CA LEU A 238 4.23 -16.91 6.84
C LEU A 238 4.37 -18.28 6.17
N ALA A 239 5.38 -19.06 6.54
CA ALA A 239 5.59 -20.40 5.99
C ALA A 239 4.35 -21.28 6.20
N TYR A 240 3.80 -21.32 7.41
CA TYR A 240 2.58 -22.08 7.71
C TYR A 240 1.40 -21.69 6.81
N VAL A 241 1.16 -20.38 6.63
CA VAL A 241 0.07 -19.89 5.77
C VAL A 241 0.28 -20.29 4.31
N ILE A 242 1.53 -20.24 3.84
CA ILE A 242 1.88 -20.61 2.45
C ILE A 242 1.78 -22.12 2.24
N GLU A 243 2.28 -22.93 3.16
CA GLU A 243 2.26 -24.40 3.07
C GLU A 243 0.85 -24.98 3.07
N ALA A 244 -0.05 -24.36 3.81
CA ALA A 244 -1.45 -24.80 3.91
C ALA A 244 -2.21 -24.73 2.57
N ASP A 245 -1.78 -23.89 1.62
CA ASP A 245 -2.37 -23.70 0.26
C ASP A 245 -3.88 -23.43 0.23
N LYS A 246 -4.44 -23.07 1.36
CA LYS A 246 -5.85 -22.71 1.56
C LYS A 246 -5.97 -21.70 2.69
N PRO A 247 -7.10 -20.97 2.78
CA PRO A 247 -7.34 -20.10 3.93
C PRO A 247 -7.29 -20.89 5.25
N VAL A 248 -6.51 -20.40 6.21
CA VAL A 248 -6.31 -21.02 7.53
C VAL A 248 -6.88 -20.15 8.65
N ASN A 249 -7.41 -20.79 9.68
CA ASN A 249 -7.90 -20.07 10.85
C ASN A 249 -6.70 -19.56 11.68
N PRO A 250 -6.66 -18.28 12.11
CA PRO A 250 -5.58 -17.75 12.94
C PRO A 250 -5.34 -18.54 14.24
N ARG A 251 -6.39 -19.18 14.79
CA ARG A 251 -6.25 -20.03 15.99
C ARG A 251 -5.50 -21.33 15.72
N GLU A 252 -5.67 -21.89 14.52
CA GLU A 252 -4.91 -23.08 14.10
C GLU A 252 -3.44 -22.75 13.94
N VAL A 253 -3.14 -21.63 13.28
CA VAL A 253 -1.76 -21.13 13.14
C VAL A 253 -1.14 -20.86 14.51
N ALA A 254 -1.85 -20.17 15.41
CA ALA A 254 -1.37 -19.88 16.77
C ALA A 254 -1.00 -21.17 17.52
N ARG A 255 -1.86 -22.19 17.43
CA ARG A 255 -1.60 -23.52 18.05
C ARG A 255 -0.38 -24.20 17.46
N ALA A 256 -0.22 -24.15 16.13
CA ALA A 256 0.91 -24.76 15.44
C ALA A 256 2.25 -24.13 15.81
N VAL A 257 2.29 -22.81 16.04
CA VAL A 257 3.51 -22.09 16.47
C VAL A 257 3.65 -21.96 17.99
N GLY A 258 2.79 -22.62 18.77
CA GLY A 258 2.88 -22.67 20.24
C GLY A 258 2.52 -21.38 20.95
N LEU A 259 1.65 -20.53 20.38
CA LEU A 259 1.29 -19.23 20.93
C LEU A 259 -0.20 -19.14 21.29
N PRO A 260 -0.58 -18.32 22.29
CA PRO A 260 -1.99 -18.04 22.61
C PRO A 260 -2.67 -17.24 21.49
N THR A 261 -1.93 -16.43 20.74
CA THR A 261 -2.43 -15.63 19.62
C THR A 261 -1.29 -15.25 18.67
N ILE A 262 -1.60 -15.21 17.37
CA ILE A 262 -0.68 -14.69 16.34
C ILE A 262 -1.11 -13.30 15.84
N LYS A 263 -2.10 -12.66 16.49
CA LYS A 263 -2.67 -11.40 15.99
C LYS A 263 -1.61 -10.33 15.66
N PRO A 264 -0.60 -10.04 16.52
CA PRO A 264 0.40 -9.02 16.20
C PRO A 264 1.22 -9.36 14.95
N VAL A 265 1.59 -10.64 14.79
CA VAL A 265 2.36 -11.13 13.63
C VAL A 265 1.49 -11.10 12.37
N ALA A 266 0.26 -11.61 12.46
CA ALA A 266 -0.69 -11.56 11.35
C ALA A 266 -0.98 -10.11 10.90
N ASP A 267 -1.12 -9.18 11.84
CA ASP A 267 -1.28 -7.75 11.54
C ASP A 267 -0.06 -7.17 10.82
N THR A 268 1.15 -7.64 11.17
CA THR A 268 2.39 -7.25 10.48
C THR A 268 2.41 -7.80 9.04
N LEU A 269 2.18 -9.09 8.87
CA LEU A 269 2.20 -9.74 7.56
C LEU A 269 1.11 -9.19 6.62
N CYS A 270 -0.08 -8.89 7.15
CA CYS A 270 -1.15 -8.23 6.40
C CYS A 270 -0.78 -6.80 6.00
N ALA A 271 -0.17 -6.03 6.89
CA ALA A 271 0.30 -4.69 6.58
C ALA A 271 1.47 -4.69 5.58
N MET A 272 2.24 -5.77 5.50
CA MET A 272 3.27 -5.97 4.49
C MET A 272 2.70 -6.43 3.13
N GLY A 273 1.44 -6.83 3.07
CA GLY A 273 0.80 -7.37 1.86
C GLY A 273 1.19 -8.83 1.53
N LEU A 274 1.90 -9.49 2.44
CA LEU A 274 2.33 -10.88 2.28
C LEU A 274 1.22 -11.87 2.58
N VAL A 275 0.30 -11.49 3.46
CA VAL A 275 -0.87 -12.27 3.88
C VAL A 275 -2.13 -11.42 3.73
N GLY A 276 -3.19 -12.02 3.22
CA GLY A 276 -4.54 -11.48 3.21
C GLY A 276 -5.34 -11.97 4.42
N ARG A 277 -6.18 -11.10 4.97
CA ARG A 277 -7.16 -11.47 6.02
C ARG A 277 -8.55 -11.35 5.46
N TRP A 278 -9.32 -12.42 5.56
CA TRP A 278 -10.68 -12.51 5.06
C TRP A 278 -11.63 -12.84 6.19
N ILE A 279 -12.85 -12.36 6.12
CA ILE A 279 -13.92 -12.74 7.04
C ILE A 279 -14.95 -13.51 6.23
N ARG A 280 -15.15 -14.80 6.58
CA ARG A 280 -16.19 -15.66 6.01
C ARG A 280 -16.97 -16.26 7.17
N ASP A 281 -18.29 -16.22 7.09
CA ASP A 281 -19.19 -16.79 8.11
C ASP A 281 -18.81 -16.35 9.55
N GLU A 282 -18.48 -15.07 9.73
CA GLU A 282 -18.03 -14.45 10.98
C GLU A 282 -16.64 -14.91 11.48
N GLU A 283 -15.97 -15.81 10.76
CA GLU A 283 -14.63 -16.27 11.09
C GLU A 283 -13.56 -15.56 10.26
N ALA A 284 -12.50 -15.12 10.94
CA ALA A 284 -11.31 -14.59 10.27
C ALA A 284 -10.46 -15.73 9.74
N THR A 285 -10.01 -15.62 8.49
CA THR A 285 -9.05 -16.54 7.87
C THR A 285 -7.87 -15.77 7.30
N LEU A 286 -6.73 -16.45 7.19
CA LEU A 286 -5.50 -15.95 6.59
C LEU A 286 -5.16 -16.77 5.35
N SER A 287 -4.69 -16.10 4.30
CA SER A 287 -4.13 -16.75 3.11
C SER A 287 -2.95 -15.95 2.58
N ALA A 288 -2.16 -16.52 1.65
CA ALA A 288 -1.12 -15.75 0.97
C ALA A 288 -1.73 -14.50 0.28
N GLY A 289 -0.99 -13.41 0.28
CA GLY A 289 -1.44 -12.12 -0.29
C GLY A 289 -1.62 -12.18 -1.80
N SER A 290 -0.89 -13.05 -2.48
CA SER A 290 -1.07 -13.38 -3.90
C SER A 290 -0.60 -14.81 -4.18
N ARG A 291 -1.16 -15.44 -5.23
CA ARG A 291 -0.72 -16.76 -5.68
C ARG A 291 0.70 -16.70 -6.28
N LEU A 292 1.06 -15.63 -6.99
CA LEU A 292 2.41 -15.45 -7.51
C LEU A 292 3.46 -15.43 -6.41
N PHE A 293 3.18 -14.75 -5.30
CA PHE A 293 4.05 -14.76 -4.13
C PHE A 293 4.15 -16.16 -3.50
N ASN A 294 3.02 -16.86 -3.34
CA ASN A 294 2.97 -18.20 -2.79
C ASN A 294 3.86 -19.18 -3.62
N GLU A 295 3.66 -19.21 -4.95
CA GLU A 295 4.44 -20.07 -5.84
C GLU A 295 5.95 -19.71 -5.81
N TRP A 296 6.29 -18.42 -5.84
CA TRP A 296 7.68 -17.97 -5.75
C TRP A 296 8.33 -18.38 -4.41
N TYR A 297 7.63 -18.18 -3.30
CA TYR A 297 8.13 -18.50 -1.96
C TYR A 297 8.46 -19.99 -1.82
N ARG A 298 7.55 -20.86 -2.28
CA ARG A 298 7.76 -22.32 -2.26
C ARG A 298 8.96 -22.76 -3.10
N GLU A 299 9.15 -22.14 -4.26
CA GLU A 299 10.24 -22.47 -5.17
C GLU A 299 11.61 -21.94 -4.71
N THR A 300 11.63 -20.85 -3.96
CA THR A 300 12.87 -20.10 -3.67
C THR A 300 13.30 -20.17 -2.21
N VAL A 301 12.36 -20.16 -1.29
CA VAL A 301 12.62 -20.05 0.16
C VAL A 301 12.40 -21.36 0.89
N ALA A 302 11.41 -22.15 0.48
CA ALA A 302 11.06 -23.42 1.11
C ALA A 302 11.79 -24.63 0.48
N SER A 303 12.49 -24.46 -0.64
CA SER A 303 13.37 -25.45 -1.27
C SER A 303 14.77 -25.39 -0.67
#